data_9a7f643a8dd1bdd6c6454952adf67992
#
_entry.id   9a7f643a8dd1bdd6c6454952adf67992
#
_cell.length_a   1.000
_cell.length_b   1.000
_cell.length_c   1.000
_cell.angle_alpha   90.00
_cell.angle_beta   90.00
_cell.angle_gamma   90.00
#
_symmetry.space_group_name_H-M   'P 1'
#
loop_
_entity.id
_entity.type
_entity.pdbx_description
1 polymer ?
#
loop_
_entity_poly.entity_id
_entity_poly.type
_entity_poly.pdbx_seq_one_letter_code
_entity_poly.pdbx_strand_id
1 'polypeptide(L)' 'MYKDYDKNNIYEEEISPLVDELKRICNEEKIPCFMAFGTKMDNGTFEKGTGIRCTALIPEVLSIDSE' A
#
# COMPACT_ATOMS: atom_id res chain seq x y z
N MET A 1 1.86 4.39 -25.02
CA MET A 1 2.91 5.16 -24.55
C MET A 1 2.68 5.77 -23.20
N TYR A 2 3.69 5.75 -22.40
CA TYR A 2 3.57 6.16 -21.01
C TYR A 2 4.00 7.57 -20.83
N LYS A 3 3.34 8.25 -19.93
CA LYS A 3 3.76 9.57 -19.54
C LYS A 3 4.21 9.55 -18.12
N ASP A 4 5.23 10.33 -17.85
CA ASP A 4 5.68 10.50 -16.48
C ASP A 4 4.60 11.19 -15.68
N TYR A 5 4.43 10.80 -14.44
CA TYR A 5 3.47 11.47 -13.58
C TYR A 5 3.90 11.33 -12.14
N ASP A 6 3.31 12.15 -11.30
CA ASP A 6 3.59 12.14 -9.89
C ASP A 6 2.28 12.42 -9.17
N LYS A 7 1.72 11.37 -8.59
CA LYS A 7 0.46 11.46 -7.86
C LYS A 7 0.63 11.19 -6.39
N ASN A 8 1.84 11.42 -5.88
CA ASN A 8 2.07 11.16 -4.47
C ASN A 8 1.20 12.03 -3.57
N ASN A 9 0.92 13.27 -3.97
CA ASN A 9 0.07 14.09 -3.13
C ASN A 9 -1.36 13.56 -3.08
N ILE A 10 -1.85 12.99 -4.17
CA ILE A 10 -3.17 12.40 -4.14
C ILE A 10 -3.16 11.16 -3.26
N TYR A 11 -2.10 10.38 -3.31
CA TYR A 11 -1.99 9.24 -2.44
C TYR A 11 -2.05 9.69 -0.98
N GLU A 12 -1.28 10.73 -0.64
CA GLU A 12 -1.23 11.17 0.73
C GLU A 12 -2.57 11.72 1.21
N GLU A 13 -3.28 12.42 0.34
CA GLU A 13 -4.48 13.10 0.76
C GLU A 13 -5.71 12.22 0.68
N GLU A 14 -5.77 11.34 -0.30
CA GLU A 14 -6.99 10.62 -0.55
C GLU A 14 -6.87 9.12 -0.35
N ILE A 15 -5.73 8.55 -0.64
CA ILE A 15 -5.59 7.10 -0.56
C ILE A 15 -5.10 6.66 0.81
N SER A 16 -4.15 7.38 1.36
CA SER A 16 -3.57 6.99 2.64
C SER A 16 -4.61 6.84 3.75
N PRO A 17 -5.57 7.77 3.88
CA PRO A 17 -6.58 7.57 4.91
C PRO A 17 -7.39 6.29 4.72
N LEU A 18 -7.65 5.94 3.47
CA LEU A 18 -8.40 4.72 3.19
C LEU A 18 -7.56 3.48 3.47
N VAL A 19 -6.26 3.58 3.19
CA VAL A 19 -5.36 2.49 3.51
C VAL A 19 -5.32 2.27 5.02
N ASP A 20 -5.27 3.34 5.78
CA ASP A 20 -5.27 3.21 7.23
C ASP A 20 -6.54 2.53 7.71
N GLU A 21 -7.67 2.87 7.12
CA GLU A 21 -8.92 2.25 7.51
C GLU A 21 -8.92 0.76 7.16
N LEU A 22 -8.42 0.42 5.99
CA LEU A 22 -8.35 -0.99 5.60
C LEU A 22 -7.42 -1.76 6.52
N LYS A 23 -6.31 -1.15 6.90
CA LYS A 23 -5.40 -1.83 7.82
C LYS A 23 -6.04 -2.06 9.17
N ARG A 24 -6.84 -1.08 9.62
CA ARG A 24 -7.53 -1.26 10.89
C ARG A 24 -8.50 -2.43 10.83
N ILE A 25 -9.27 -2.50 9.77
CA ILE A 25 -10.23 -3.58 9.63
C ILE A 25 -9.53 -4.92 9.51
N CYS A 26 -8.48 -4.96 8.70
CA CYS A 26 -7.76 -6.21 8.52
C CYS A 26 -7.13 -6.66 9.82
N ASN A 27 -6.64 -5.73 10.62
CA ASN A 27 -6.06 -6.11 11.89
C ASN A 27 -7.11 -6.64 12.85
N GLU A 28 -8.29 -6.02 12.86
CA GLU A 28 -9.35 -6.47 13.74
C GLU A 28 -9.88 -7.83 13.35
N GLU A 29 -9.95 -8.08 12.05
CA GLU A 29 -10.49 -9.34 11.57
C GLU A 29 -9.41 -10.38 11.33
N LYS A 30 -8.16 -10.05 11.62
CA LYS A 30 -7.04 -10.97 11.47
C LYS A 30 -6.85 -11.41 10.03
N ILE A 31 -6.95 -10.46 9.13
CA ILE A 31 -6.77 -10.72 7.71
C ILE A 31 -5.43 -10.16 7.27
N PRO A 32 -4.50 -10.98 6.80
CA PRO A 32 -3.25 -10.41 6.28
C PRO A 32 -3.53 -9.66 4.99
N CYS A 33 -2.87 -8.56 4.80
CA CYS A 33 -3.10 -7.79 3.60
C CYS A 33 -1.79 -7.21 3.08
N PHE A 34 -1.78 -6.97 1.79
CA PHE A 34 -0.65 -6.33 1.13
C PHE A 34 -1.22 -5.43 0.05
N MET A 35 -0.76 -4.19 0.04
CA MET A 35 -1.23 -3.23 -0.94
C MET A 35 -0.05 -2.51 -1.54
N ALA A 36 -0.15 -2.20 -2.83
CA ALA A 36 0.89 -1.47 -3.53
C ALA A 36 0.24 -0.52 -4.51
N PHE A 37 0.78 0.69 -4.57
CA PHE A 37 0.25 1.72 -5.45
C PHE A 37 1.38 2.35 -6.23
N GLY A 38 1.23 2.42 -7.54
CA GLY A 38 2.19 3.11 -8.38
C GLY A 38 1.84 4.59 -8.43
N THR A 39 2.55 5.40 -7.67
CA THR A 39 2.19 6.80 -7.49
C THR A 39 3.03 7.76 -8.29
N LYS A 40 4.15 7.32 -8.81
CA LYS A 40 5.00 8.20 -9.60
C LYS A 40 5.71 7.39 -10.68
N MET A 41 5.60 7.84 -11.91
CA MET A 41 6.28 7.18 -13.01
C MET A 41 7.34 8.12 -13.56
N ASP A 42 8.53 7.61 -13.74
CA ASP A 42 9.65 8.38 -14.20
C ASP A 42 10.34 7.58 -15.28
N ASN A 43 10.43 8.14 -16.48
CA ASN A 43 11.02 7.45 -17.61
C ASN A 43 10.36 6.11 -17.87
N GLY A 44 9.06 6.06 -17.66
CA GLY A 44 8.30 4.85 -17.94
C GLY A 44 8.41 3.77 -16.90
N THR A 45 9.01 4.06 -15.75
CA THR A 45 9.16 3.06 -14.71
C THR A 45 8.71 3.61 -13.38
N PHE A 46 8.40 2.71 -12.46
CA PHE A 46 8.07 3.06 -11.09
C PHE A 46 9.25 2.73 -10.21
N GLU A 47 9.77 3.73 -9.53
CA GLU A 47 10.90 3.51 -8.66
C GLU A 47 10.47 3.19 -7.27
N LYS A 48 11.17 2.26 -6.64
CA LYS A 48 10.86 1.91 -5.27
C LYS A 48 11.15 3.08 -4.36
N GLY A 49 10.28 3.23 -3.39
CA GLY A 49 10.48 4.28 -2.41
C GLY A 49 9.83 5.58 -2.77
N THR A 50 9.85 5.95 -4.03
CA THR A 50 9.22 7.18 -4.43
C THR A 50 8.11 6.96 -5.43
N GLY A 51 8.19 5.90 -6.22
CA GLY A 51 7.20 5.65 -7.25
C GLY A 51 6.23 4.56 -6.90
N ILE A 52 6.55 3.72 -5.94
CA ILE A 52 5.66 2.66 -5.51
C ILE A 52 5.49 2.76 -4.01
N ARG A 53 4.25 2.88 -3.57
CA ARG A 53 3.93 2.93 -2.15
C ARG A 53 3.32 1.60 -1.75
N CYS A 54 3.99 0.89 -0.87
CA CYS A 54 3.58 -0.43 -0.45
C CYS A 54 3.28 -0.45 1.03
N THR A 55 2.32 -1.27 1.40
CA THR A 55 2.06 -1.49 2.80
C THR A 55 1.66 -2.94 2.99
N ALA A 56 2.01 -3.50 4.12
CA ALA A 56 1.69 -4.88 4.42
C ALA A 56 1.36 -4.98 5.89
N LEU A 57 0.42 -5.85 6.19
CA LEU A 57 0.01 -6.09 7.55
C LEU A 57 -0.20 -7.57 7.74
N ILE A 58 0.47 -8.14 8.72
CA ILE A 58 0.28 -9.52 9.06
C ILE A 58 -0.11 -9.56 10.53
N PRO A 59 -1.37 -9.82 10.82
CA PRO A 59 -1.83 -9.82 12.20
C PRO A 59 -1.09 -10.86 13.01
N GLU A 60 -0.86 -10.50 14.22
CA GLU A 60 -0.03 -11.30 15.09
C GLU A 60 -0.56 -12.70 15.29
N VAL A 61 -1.85 -12.82 15.31
CA VAL A 61 -2.45 -14.11 15.60
C VAL A 61 -2.14 -15.14 14.54
N LEU A 62 -1.81 -14.70 13.32
CA LEU A 62 -1.53 -15.65 12.28
C LEU A 62 -0.19 -16.32 12.43
N SER A 63 0.71 -15.69 13.10
CA SER A 63 2.03 -16.26 13.20
C SER A 63 2.07 -17.47 14.10
N ILE A 64 1.09 -17.63 14.95
CA ILE A 64 1.09 -18.79 15.83
C ILE A 64 0.12 -19.84 15.41
N ASP A 65 -0.60 -19.58 14.38
CA ASP A 65 -1.61 -20.50 14.02
C ASP A 65 -1.12 -21.46 13.03
N SER A 66 -0.21 -22.17 13.37
CA SER A 66 0.32 -23.07 12.42
C SER A 66 -0.30 -24.41 12.56
N GLU A 67 -1.16 -24.58 13.44
CA GLU A 67 -1.72 -25.87 13.49
C GLU A 67 -2.96 -25.97 12.76
#